data_bff3623a167e3afc2dc6d2cb6336c59b
#
_entry.id   bff3623a167e3afc2dc6d2cb6336c59b
#
_cell.length_a   1.000
_cell.length_b   1.000
_cell.length_c   1.000
_cell.angle_alpha   90.00
_cell.angle_beta   90.00
_cell.angle_gamma   90.00
#
_symmetry.space_group_name_H-M   'P 1'
#
loop_
_entity.id
_entity.type
_entity.pdbx_description
1 polymer ?
#
loop_
_entity_poly.entity_id
_entity_poly.type
_entity_poly.pdbx_seq_one_letter_code
_entity_poly.pdbx_strand_id
1 'polypeptide(L)'
;MMITPTNRSRRLVILTEGRTEPVAAKTAACVIRYGTDAVVALLDSTEAGKTAQELLGVGGAIPVVGRLEDAPSANTLLIGIAPSGGKIPPAWRPTILSAIARGWDVVSGLHDFLCDDAEFAAAAAKQGVRLVDVRRNDERDVATGAGFRAGCLRIETVGQDCSCGKMVVALEVARALSKRGHDAKFIATGQTGVLVEGDGCPVDRVISDFLNGAVEKLVMAHQHHEILLIEGQGFITHPRYSPVTLGLLHGARPQGLILCYEAARPHVLGMPGVKLSPLSELRTLYETIGSALAPTRVIGIGMSSRLLSADDAERERERVRAELGVPVCDVFRHGPEELVAAVLKLQHELRGAK
;
A
#
# COMPACT_ATOMS: atom_id res chain seq x y z
N MET A 1 0.94 8.28 12.32
CA MET A 1 2.28 8.92 12.39
C MET A 1 2.44 9.78 11.15
N MET A 2 2.45 11.09 11.28
CA MET A 2 2.76 11.96 10.13
C MET A 2 4.25 11.89 9.84
N ILE A 3 4.63 11.65 8.58
CA ILE A 3 6.01 11.88 8.14
C ILE A 3 6.22 13.39 8.28
N THR A 4 6.97 13.82 9.29
CA THR A 4 7.14 15.25 9.63
C THR A 4 7.50 16.05 8.39
N PRO A 5 6.69 17.08 8.00
CA PRO A 5 6.99 17.91 6.85
C PRO A 5 8.37 18.57 7.04
N THR A 6 9.17 18.52 6.00
CA THR A 6 10.38 19.35 5.96
C THR A 6 10.01 20.75 5.47
N ASN A 7 10.68 21.77 5.99
CA ASN A 7 10.65 23.12 5.39
C ASN A 7 11.26 23.14 3.96
N ARG A 8 11.73 22.00 3.46
CA ARG A 8 12.41 21.86 2.16
C ARG A 8 11.63 20.87 1.30
N SER A 9 11.23 21.25 0.10
CA SER A 9 10.61 20.35 -0.86
C SER A 9 11.57 19.20 -1.18
N ARG A 10 11.07 17.96 -1.09
CA ARG A 10 11.86 16.78 -1.42
C ARG A 10 12.01 16.62 -2.91
N ARG A 11 13.23 16.28 -3.32
CA ARG A 11 13.58 15.90 -4.69
C ARG A 11 14.21 14.53 -4.62
N LEU A 12 13.43 13.52 -5.00
CA LEU A 12 13.74 12.12 -4.72
C LEU A 12 14.61 11.51 -5.81
N VAL A 13 15.67 10.80 -5.39
CA VAL A 13 16.20 9.67 -6.15
C VAL A 13 15.69 8.40 -5.50
N ILE A 14 15.11 7.50 -6.27
CA ILE A 14 14.54 6.25 -5.75
C ILE A 14 15.49 5.10 -6.09
N LEU A 15 16.03 4.45 -5.05
CA LEU A 15 16.93 3.29 -5.16
C LEU A 15 16.13 2.04 -5.51
N THR A 16 16.40 1.46 -6.68
CA THR A 16 15.76 0.25 -7.20
C THR A 16 16.76 -0.79 -7.71
N GLU A 17 18.05 -0.61 -7.43
CA GLU A 17 19.21 -1.36 -7.91
C GLU A 17 18.96 -2.84 -8.19
N GLY A 18 19.11 -3.23 -9.46
CA GLY A 18 18.94 -4.58 -9.97
C GLY A 18 17.51 -5.12 -9.89
N ARG A 19 16.50 -4.25 -9.64
CA ARG A 19 15.11 -4.67 -9.44
C ARG A 19 14.09 -3.65 -9.94
N THR A 20 14.42 -2.91 -10.98
CA THR A 20 13.53 -1.91 -11.57
C THR A 20 12.48 -2.60 -12.46
N GLU A 21 11.58 -3.34 -11.83
CA GLU A 21 10.45 -4.04 -12.47
C GLU A 21 9.14 -3.79 -11.68
N PRO A 22 7.95 -3.86 -12.31
CA PRO A 22 6.69 -3.40 -11.71
C PRO A 22 6.32 -4.06 -10.37
N VAL A 23 6.70 -5.34 -10.14
CA VAL A 23 6.35 -6.07 -8.92
C VAL A 23 7.36 -5.79 -7.81
N ALA A 24 8.66 -5.87 -8.10
CA ALA A 24 9.71 -5.64 -7.11
C ALA A 24 9.79 -4.16 -6.72
N ALA A 25 9.71 -3.25 -7.70
CA ALA A 25 9.76 -1.79 -7.49
C ALA A 25 8.36 -1.16 -7.34
N LYS A 26 7.37 -1.90 -6.82
CA LYS A 26 6.01 -1.38 -6.63
C LYS A 26 5.96 -0.11 -5.77
N THR A 27 6.84 0.03 -4.77
CA THR A 27 6.93 1.24 -3.96
C THR A 27 7.37 2.42 -4.80
N ALA A 28 8.42 2.26 -5.62
CA ALA A 28 8.87 3.29 -6.56
C ALA A 28 7.74 3.68 -7.54
N ALA A 29 7.09 2.70 -8.17
CA ALA A 29 5.98 2.93 -9.09
C ALA A 29 4.82 3.68 -8.44
N CYS A 30 4.45 3.34 -7.20
CA CYS A 30 3.38 4.02 -6.47
C CYS A 30 3.77 5.45 -6.06
N VAL A 31 5.00 5.67 -5.59
CA VAL A 31 5.49 7.02 -5.25
C VAL A 31 5.54 7.90 -6.49
N ILE A 32 5.98 7.39 -7.64
CA ILE A 32 5.97 8.14 -8.92
C ILE A 32 4.54 8.49 -9.33
N ARG A 33 3.60 7.56 -9.22
CA ARG A 33 2.21 7.76 -9.67
C ARG A 33 1.38 8.63 -8.75
N TYR A 34 1.58 8.53 -7.46
CA TYR A 34 0.66 9.05 -6.45
C TYR A 34 1.28 10.04 -5.47
N GLY A 35 2.59 10.00 -5.30
CA GLY A 35 3.30 10.88 -4.37
C GLY A 35 3.25 12.34 -4.79
N THR A 36 3.45 13.21 -3.82
CA THR A 36 3.49 14.68 -4.02
C THR A 36 4.92 15.20 -4.19
N ASP A 37 5.92 14.42 -3.79
CA ASP A 37 7.32 14.78 -3.92
C ASP A 37 7.83 14.61 -5.36
N ALA A 38 8.72 15.49 -5.80
CA ALA A 38 9.30 15.41 -7.14
C ALA A 38 10.31 14.26 -7.24
N VAL A 39 10.03 13.27 -8.09
CA VAL A 39 10.99 12.21 -8.42
C VAL A 39 11.87 12.68 -9.57
N VAL A 40 13.19 12.77 -9.34
CA VAL A 40 14.16 13.27 -10.34
C VAL A 40 14.87 12.15 -11.08
N ALA A 41 15.03 10.98 -10.47
CA ALA A 41 15.60 9.79 -11.11
C ALA A 41 15.24 8.49 -10.34
N LEU A 42 15.33 7.37 -11.03
CA LEU A 42 15.55 6.05 -10.43
C LEU A 42 17.05 5.77 -10.39
N LEU A 43 17.52 5.08 -9.36
CA LEU A 43 18.91 4.64 -9.25
C LEU A 43 18.99 3.12 -9.43
N ASP A 44 19.50 2.71 -10.58
CA ASP A 44 19.75 1.32 -10.92
C ASP A 44 20.86 1.25 -11.96
N SER A 45 22.03 0.75 -11.55
CA SER A 45 23.21 0.70 -12.42
C SER A 45 23.04 -0.29 -13.58
N THR A 46 22.16 -1.28 -13.43
CA THR A 46 21.93 -2.31 -14.46
C THR A 46 20.98 -1.85 -15.56
N GLU A 47 20.18 -0.80 -15.29
CA GLU A 47 19.15 -0.26 -16.19
C GLU A 47 19.42 1.21 -16.61
N ALA A 48 20.61 1.72 -16.31
CA ALA A 48 20.98 3.10 -16.59
C ALA A 48 20.80 3.47 -18.07
N GLY A 49 20.28 4.67 -18.33
CA GLY A 49 19.99 5.17 -19.67
C GLY A 49 18.56 4.93 -20.15
N LYS A 50 17.78 4.09 -19.45
CA LYS A 50 16.35 3.91 -19.69
C LYS A 50 15.51 4.93 -18.92
N THR A 51 14.20 4.87 -19.07
CA THR A 51 13.25 5.70 -18.34
C THR A 51 12.38 4.86 -17.40
N ALA A 52 11.80 5.51 -16.38
CA ALA A 52 10.83 4.88 -15.49
C ALA A 52 9.60 4.37 -16.25
N GLN A 53 9.20 5.07 -17.32
CA GLN A 53 8.09 4.64 -18.16
C GLN A 53 8.36 3.31 -18.87
N GLU A 54 9.58 3.12 -19.40
CA GLU A 54 9.96 1.88 -20.08
C GLU A 54 9.99 0.68 -19.15
N LEU A 55 10.43 0.87 -17.88
CA LEU A 55 10.62 -0.22 -16.94
C LEU A 55 9.40 -0.47 -16.03
N LEU A 56 8.74 0.60 -15.58
CA LEU A 56 7.67 0.52 -14.60
C LEU A 56 6.27 0.83 -15.16
N GLY A 57 6.18 1.29 -16.42
CA GLY A 57 4.92 1.74 -17.03
C GLY A 57 4.39 3.05 -16.44
N VAL A 58 5.23 3.83 -15.77
CA VAL A 58 4.86 5.09 -15.10
C VAL A 58 6.07 6.03 -15.05
N GLY A 59 5.81 7.35 -14.94
CA GLY A 59 6.86 8.35 -14.68
C GLY A 59 7.37 9.07 -15.95
N GLY A 60 6.86 8.73 -17.14
CA GLY A 60 7.24 9.42 -18.37
C GLY A 60 8.75 9.42 -18.58
N ALA A 61 9.35 10.60 -18.72
CA ALA A 61 10.77 10.79 -19.02
C ALA A 61 11.69 10.77 -17.76
N ILE A 62 11.21 10.34 -16.57
CA ILE A 62 12.08 10.20 -15.39
C ILE A 62 13.21 9.25 -15.74
N PRO A 63 14.50 9.69 -15.69
CA PRO A 63 15.62 8.87 -16.10
C PRO A 63 15.97 7.80 -15.07
N VAL A 64 16.54 6.70 -15.54
CA VAL A 64 17.25 5.73 -14.71
C VAL A 64 18.74 6.03 -14.81
N VAL A 65 19.36 6.31 -13.67
CA VAL A 65 20.77 6.68 -13.57
C VAL A 65 21.57 5.57 -12.89
N GLY A 66 22.85 5.45 -13.25
CA GLY A 66 23.75 4.45 -12.67
C GLY A 66 24.41 4.92 -11.38
N ARG A 67 24.44 6.22 -11.10
CA ARG A 67 25.16 6.83 -9.97
C ARG A 67 24.41 8.03 -9.44
N LEU A 68 24.63 8.35 -8.15
CA LEU A 68 24.02 9.53 -7.51
C LEU A 68 24.51 10.87 -8.12
N GLU A 69 25.73 10.88 -8.67
CA GLU A 69 26.31 12.03 -9.36
C GLU A 69 25.48 12.51 -10.54
N ASP A 70 24.80 11.56 -11.20
CA ASP A 70 24.00 11.82 -12.40
C ASP A 70 22.62 12.46 -12.06
N ALA A 71 22.32 12.66 -10.75
CA ALA A 71 21.11 13.31 -10.26
C ALA A 71 21.41 14.49 -9.31
N PRO A 72 22.17 15.53 -9.76
CA PRO A 72 22.68 16.59 -8.90
C PRO A 72 21.60 17.46 -8.24
N SER A 73 20.39 17.47 -8.77
CA SER A 73 19.27 18.25 -8.23
C SER A 73 18.54 17.59 -7.07
N ALA A 74 18.89 16.34 -6.72
CA ALA A 74 18.26 15.60 -5.64
C ALA A 74 18.72 16.07 -4.25
N ASN A 75 17.89 15.78 -3.25
CA ASN A 75 18.19 16.02 -1.84
C ASN A 75 17.71 14.91 -0.91
N THR A 76 17.14 13.86 -1.46
CA THR A 76 16.59 12.74 -0.69
C THR A 76 16.77 11.43 -1.47
N LEU A 77 17.31 10.41 -0.81
CA LEU A 77 17.33 9.04 -1.31
C LEU A 77 16.16 8.28 -0.69
N LEU A 78 15.27 7.74 -1.52
CA LEU A 78 14.19 6.84 -1.09
C LEU A 78 14.52 5.40 -1.48
N ILE A 79 14.45 4.46 -0.56
CA ILE A 79 14.54 3.03 -0.88
C ILE A 79 13.21 2.57 -1.50
N GLY A 80 13.20 2.35 -2.81
CA GLY A 80 11.98 2.14 -3.62
C GLY A 80 11.52 0.70 -3.76
N ILE A 81 12.24 -0.25 -3.17
CA ILE A 81 11.89 -1.67 -3.18
C ILE A 81 11.85 -2.23 -1.75
N ALA A 82 11.13 -3.34 -1.59
CA ALA A 82 11.06 -4.07 -0.32
C ALA A 82 11.49 -5.52 -0.57
N PRO A 83 12.79 -5.86 -0.42
CA PRO A 83 13.26 -7.24 -0.52
C PRO A 83 12.53 -8.14 0.48
N SER A 84 12.44 -9.44 0.17
CA SER A 84 11.85 -10.41 1.10
C SER A 84 12.56 -10.36 2.45
N GLY A 85 11.77 -10.24 3.54
CA GLY A 85 12.30 -10.06 4.89
C GLY A 85 12.66 -8.60 5.25
N GLY A 86 12.59 -7.66 4.29
CA GLY A 86 12.76 -6.22 4.55
C GLY A 86 14.15 -5.81 5.04
N LYS A 87 15.19 -6.59 4.73
CA LYS A 87 16.58 -6.30 5.12
C LYS A 87 17.25 -5.36 4.12
N ILE A 88 18.21 -4.56 4.60
CA ILE A 88 19.07 -3.74 3.76
C ILE A 88 20.13 -4.65 3.11
N PRO A 89 20.13 -4.80 1.77
CA PRO A 89 21.19 -5.55 1.11
C PRO A 89 22.57 -4.93 1.38
N PRO A 90 23.59 -5.71 1.75
CA PRO A 90 24.94 -5.18 2.03
C PRO A 90 25.51 -4.33 0.90
N ALA A 91 25.20 -4.69 -0.35
CA ALA A 91 25.63 -3.94 -1.54
C ALA A 91 25.10 -2.50 -1.62
N TRP A 92 24.01 -2.17 -0.90
CA TRP A 92 23.45 -0.83 -0.90
C TRP A 92 24.08 0.12 0.13
N ARG A 93 24.87 -0.41 1.10
CA ARG A 93 25.53 0.41 2.13
C ARG A 93 26.36 1.55 1.54
N PRO A 94 27.24 1.31 0.56
CA PRO A 94 28.04 2.40 -0.03
C PRO A 94 27.17 3.50 -0.65
N THR A 95 26.09 3.13 -1.31
CA THR A 95 25.15 4.07 -1.93
C THR A 95 24.42 4.91 -0.88
N ILE A 96 23.95 4.30 0.20
CA ILE A 96 23.27 4.99 1.32
C ILE A 96 24.26 5.98 1.98
N LEU A 97 25.49 5.55 2.30
CA LEU A 97 26.53 6.40 2.87
C LEU A 97 26.92 7.56 1.92
N SER A 98 26.99 7.30 0.61
CA SER A 98 27.26 8.34 -0.38
C SER A 98 26.13 9.37 -0.44
N ALA A 99 24.86 8.97 -0.34
CA ALA A 99 23.74 9.90 -0.26
C ALA A 99 23.82 10.77 1.02
N ILE A 100 24.10 10.17 2.17
CA ILE A 100 24.33 10.88 3.43
C ILE A 100 25.47 11.88 3.31
N ALA A 101 26.62 11.47 2.75
CA ALA A 101 27.80 12.33 2.56
C ALA A 101 27.53 13.55 1.65
N ARG A 102 26.52 13.44 0.75
CA ARG A 102 26.05 14.54 -0.12
C ARG A 102 25.08 15.50 0.59
N GLY A 103 24.77 15.26 1.86
CA GLY A 103 23.79 16.05 2.60
C GLY A 103 22.33 15.71 2.21
N TRP A 104 22.06 14.49 1.74
CA TRP A 104 20.71 14.02 1.42
C TRP A 104 20.06 13.30 2.60
N ASP A 105 18.80 13.55 2.82
CA ASP A 105 17.97 12.71 3.69
C ASP A 105 17.84 11.31 3.10
N VAL A 106 17.69 10.29 3.95
CA VAL A 106 17.44 8.91 3.49
C VAL A 106 16.15 8.42 4.08
N VAL A 107 15.25 7.91 3.22
CA VAL A 107 13.92 7.40 3.59
C VAL A 107 13.85 5.91 3.27
N SER A 108 13.47 5.11 4.26
CA SER A 108 13.37 3.65 4.15
C SER A 108 12.01 3.14 4.62
N GLY A 109 11.42 2.26 3.84
CA GLY A 109 10.26 1.45 4.24
C GLY A 109 10.64 0.00 4.56
N LEU A 110 11.89 -0.31 4.88
CA LEU A 110 12.36 -1.65 5.23
C LEU A 110 12.08 -2.00 6.69
N HIS A 111 12.25 -3.27 7.06
CA HIS A 111 12.19 -3.71 8.46
C HIS A 111 13.50 -3.50 9.22
N ASP A 112 14.65 -3.48 8.50
CA ASP A 112 15.91 -2.98 9.05
C ASP A 112 15.85 -1.46 9.11
N PHE A 113 16.00 -0.90 10.30
CA PHE A 113 15.96 0.54 10.49
C PHE A 113 17.32 1.19 10.25
N LEU A 114 17.34 2.23 9.44
CA LEU A 114 18.52 3.04 9.19
C LEU A 114 19.04 3.69 10.48
N CYS A 115 18.11 4.15 11.34
CA CYS A 115 18.46 4.78 12.60
C CYS A 115 19.11 3.86 13.62
N ASP A 116 18.93 2.54 13.52
CA ASP A 116 19.53 1.54 14.42
C ASP A 116 20.92 1.09 13.97
N ASP A 117 21.32 1.44 12.75
CA ASP A 117 22.66 1.18 12.23
C ASP A 117 23.63 2.29 12.68
N ALA A 118 24.61 1.92 13.50
CA ALA A 118 25.53 2.88 14.11
C ALA A 118 26.34 3.69 13.08
N GLU A 119 26.72 3.09 11.93
CA GLU A 119 27.46 3.78 10.88
C GLU A 119 26.60 4.80 10.16
N PHE A 120 25.38 4.43 9.77
CA PHE A 120 24.43 5.37 9.15
C PHE A 120 24.06 6.50 10.11
N ALA A 121 23.75 6.18 11.38
CA ALA A 121 23.40 7.17 12.38
C ALA A 121 24.53 8.19 12.64
N ALA A 122 25.78 7.71 12.76
CA ALA A 122 26.93 8.58 12.95
C ALA A 122 27.20 9.46 11.72
N ALA A 123 27.11 8.90 10.50
CA ALA A 123 27.26 9.64 9.27
C ALA A 123 26.20 10.71 9.11
N ALA A 124 24.92 10.37 9.37
CA ALA A 124 23.80 11.29 9.28
C ALA A 124 23.92 12.46 10.29
N ALA A 125 24.28 12.15 11.56
CA ALA A 125 24.53 13.16 12.59
C ALA A 125 25.64 14.13 12.18
N LYS A 126 26.75 13.63 11.63
CA LYS A 126 27.88 14.45 11.14
C LYS A 126 27.48 15.39 10.01
N GLN A 127 26.58 14.95 9.13
CA GLN A 127 26.14 15.73 7.96
C GLN A 127 24.89 16.58 8.24
N GLY A 128 24.24 16.42 9.40
CA GLY A 128 23.00 17.11 9.73
C GLY A 128 21.80 16.72 8.84
N VAL A 129 21.79 15.48 8.35
CA VAL A 129 20.69 14.92 7.53
C VAL A 129 19.84 13.96 8.34
N ARG A 130 18.64 13.66 7.85
CA ARG A 130 17.68 12.79 8.52
C ARG A 130 17.68 11.39 7.92
N LEU A 131 17.58 10.40 8.80
CA LEU A 131 17.20 9.03 8.47
C LEU A 131 15.72 8.88 8.84
N VAL A 132 14.90 8.44 7.90
CA VAL A 132 13.45 8.28 8.10
C VAL A 132 13.06 6.84 7.86
N ASP A 133 12.77 6.13 8.95
CA ASP A 133 12.30 4.75 8.93
C ASP A 133 10.77 4.74 9.00
N VAL A 134 10.12 4.63 7.84
CA VAL A 134 8.66 4.76 7.70
C VAL A 134 7.89 3.72 8.53
N ARG A 135 8.46 2.52 8.72
CA ARG A 135 7.87 1.46 9.56
C ARG A 135 8.09 1.63 11.06
N ARG A 136 8.92 2.58 11.50
CA ARG A 136 9.14 2.80 12.93
C ARG A 136 7.89 3.36 13.57
N ASN A 137 7.38 2.64 14.55
CA ASN A 137 6.26 3.07 15.39
C ASN A 137 6.41 2.51 16.81
N ASP A 138 5.75 3.14 17.77
CA ASP A 138 5.73 2.76 19.18
C ASP A 138 4.29 2.50 19.66
N GLU A 139 3.45 1.95 18.79
CA GLU A 139 2.07 1.63 19.13
C GLU A 139 2.01 0.55 20.22
N ARG A 140 1.28 0.87 21.31
CA ARG A 140 1.15 0.02 22.51
C ARG A 140 -0.27 0.01 23.05
N ASP A 141 -1.21 0.67 22.39
CA ASP A 141 -2.60 0.71 22.81
C ASP A 141 -3.32 -0.59 22.41
N VAL A 142 -4.03 -1.20 23.34
CA VAL A 142 -4.93 -2.31 23.05
C VAL A 142 -6.25 -1.77 22.49
N ALA A 143 -6.95 -2.59 21.68
CA ALA A 143 -8.26 -2.20 21.18
C ALA A 143 -9.26 -2.04 22.33
N THR A 144 -10.03 -0.95 22.31
CA THR A 144 -11.01 -0.63 23.36
C THR A 144 -12.39 -1.21 23.09
N GLY A 145 -12.69 -1.50 21.83
CA GLY A 145 -14.01 -1.91 21.40
C GLY A 145 -15.08 -0.82 21.47
N ALA A 146 -14.70 0.44 21.68
CA ALA A 146 -15.61 1.56 21.91
C ALA A 146 -16.60 1.87 20.75
N GLY A 147 -16.35 1.33 19.58
CA GLY A 147 -17.15 1.63 18.40
C GLY A 147 -16.69 2.88 17.66
N PHE A 148 -17.33 3.15 16.53
CA PHE A 148 -16.98 4.26 15.66
C PHE A 148 -18.19 5.15 15.41
N ARG A 149 -17.94 6.38 14.96
CA ARG A 149 -19.00 7.34 14.62
C ARG A 149 -20.00 6.72 13.63
N ALA A 150 -21.26 6.78 13.95
CA ALA A 150 -22.36 6.14 13.19
C ALA A 150 -22.46 6.57 11.72
N GLY A 151 -21.97 7.75 11.36
CA GLY A 151 -21.96 8.25 9.97
C GLY A 151 -20.69 7.96 9.19
N CYS A 152 -19.68 7.29 9.79
CA CYS A 152 -18.44 6.94 9.15
C CYS A 152 -18.54 5.54 8.54
N LEU A 153 -18.60 5.47 7.21
CA LEU A 153 -18.55 4.21 6.46
C LEU A 153 -17.10 3.76 6.33
N ARG A 154 -16.81 2.53 6.74
CA ARG A 154 -15.48 1.92 6.66
C ARG A 154 -15.48 0.81 5.62
N ILE A 155 -14.67 0.99 4.58
CA ILE A 155 -14.45 0.02 3.51
C ILE A 155 -12.99 -0.44 3.59
N GLU A 156 -12.75 -1.74 3.68
CA GLU A 156 -11.40 -2.30 3.67
C GLU A 156 -11.16 -3.10 2.39
N THR A 157 -9.99 -2.91 1.79
CA THR A 157 -9.55 -3.80 0.71
C THR A 157 -8.92 -5.05 1.32
N VAL A 158 -9.46 -6.21 1.00
CA VAL A 158 -8.90 -7.52 1.39
C VAL A 158 -8.35 -8.23 0.15
N GLY A 159 -7.65 -9.35 0.30
CA GLY A 159 -7.01 -9.93 -0.87
C GLY A 159 -6.95 -11.45 -0.90
N GLN A 160 -6.70 -11.97 -2.10
CA GLN A 160 -6.38 -13.37 -2.33
C GLN A 160 -4.89 -13.65 -2.14
N ASP A 161 -4.03 -12.60 -2.21
CA ASP A 161 -2.59 -12.71 -2.02
C ASP A 161 -1.96 -11.36 -1.63
N CYS A 162 -0.66 -11.35 -1.40
CA CYS A 162 0.16 -10.14 -1.38
C CYS A 162 0.32 -9.57 -2.80
N SER A 163 0.55 -8.27 -2.89
CA SER A 163 0.81 -7.57 -4.17
C SER A 163 -0.25 -7.83 -5.26
N CYS A 164 -1.52 -7.97 -4.89
CA CYS A 164 -2.67 -8.13 -5.78
C CYS A 164 -3.47 -6.82 -5.98
N GLY A 165 -2.92 -5.66 -5.54
CA GLY A 165 -3.50 -4.35 -5.83
C GLY A 165 -4.30 -3.70 -4.70
N LYS A 166 -4.38 -4.26 -3.48
CA LYS A 166 -5.19 -3.73 -2.36
C LYS A 166 -5.01 -2.24 -2.11
N MET A 167 -3.76 -1.78 -1.90
CA MET A 167 -3.46 -0.36 -1.69
C MET A 167 -3.95 0.51 -2.85
N VAL A 168 -3.64 0.11 -4.08
CA VAL A 168 -4.00 0.86 -5.29
C VAL A 168 -5.51 0.97 -5.44
N VAL A 169 -6.25 -0.12 -5.25
CA VAL A 169 -7.72 -0.13 -5.32
C VAL A 169 -8.32 0.80 -4.26
N ALA A 170 -7.86 0.71 -3.00
CA ALA A 170 -8.34 1.60 -1.94
C ALA A 170 -8.08 3.08 -2.27
N LEU A 171 -6.88 3.39 -2.76
CA LEU A 171 -6.47 4.76 -3.10
C LEU A 171 -7.24 5.31 -4.30
N GLU A 172 -7.38 4.52 -5.38
CA GLU A 172 -8.12 4.94 -6.59
C GLU A 172 -9.61 5.17 -6.29
N VAL A 173 -10.25 4.30 -5.50
CA VAL A 173 -11.63 4.47 -5.08
C VAL A 173 -11.78 5.70 -4.18
N ALA A 174 -10.88 5.93 -3.22
CA ALA A 174 -10.90 7.11 -2.37
C ALA A 174 -10.77 8.40 -3.18
N ARG A 175 -9.81 8.46 -4.11
CA ARG A 175 -9.60 9.61 -4.99
C ARG A 175 -10.79 9.88 -5.91
N ALA A 176 -11.39 8.82 -6.45
CA ALA A 176 -12.56 8.95 -7.32
C ALA A 176 -13.79 9.46 -6.54
N LEU A 177 -13.99 9.01 -5.30
CA LEU A 177 -15.02 9.54 -4.40
C LEU A 177 -14.79 11.03 -4.11
N SER A 178 -13.56 11.39 -3.73
CA SER A 178 -13.19 12.79 -3.43
C SER A 178 -13.36 13.71 -4.65
N LYS A 179 -12.99 13.26 -5.86
CA LYS A 179 -13.20 14.01 -7.11
C LYS A 179 -14.68 14.25 -7.41
N ARG A 180 -15.58 13.40 -6.90
CA ARG A 180 -17.04 13.54 -7.01
C ARG A 180 -17.66 14.36 -5.87
N GLY A 181 -16.85 14.95 -4.99
CA GLY A 181 -17.27 15.79 -3.88
C GLY A 181 -17.70 15.04 -2.62
N HIS A 182 -17.43 13.73 -2.52
CA HIS A 182 -17.65 12.97 -1.30
C HIS A 182 -16.49 13.17 -0.32
N ASP A 183 -16.81 13.27 0.97
CA ASP A 183 -15.80 13.31 2.03
C ASP A 183 -15.24 11.90 2.28
N ALA A 184 -14.24 11.53 1.48
CA ALA A 184 -13.61 10.23 1.49
C ALA A 184 -12.11 10.34 1.77
N LYS A 185 -11.61 9.47 2.65
CA LYS A 185 -10.20 9.42 3.06
C LYS A 185 -9.60 8.04 2.85
N PHE A 186 -8.43 7.97 2.20
CA PHE A 186 -7.61 6.78 2.17
C PHE A 186 -6.86 6.63 3.49
N ILE A 187 -6.86 5.44 4.07
CA ILE A 187 -6.19 5.10 5.33
C ILE A 187 -5.04 4.16 5.03
N ALA A 188 -3.83 4.68 5.12
CA ALA A 188 -2.61 3.93 4.85
C ALA A 188 -2.23 3.05 6.04
N THR A 189 -2.05 1.76 5.80
CA THR A 189 -1.68 0.75 6.80
C THR A 189 -0.33 0.09 6.50
N GLY A 190 0.23 0.34 5.32
CA GLY A 190 1.51 -0.16 4.84
C GLY A 190 2.49 0.94 4.49
N GLN A 191 3.78 0.60 4.43
CA GLN A 191 4.85 1.57 4.19
C GLN A 191 4.68 2.35 2.87
N THR A 192 4.18 1.71 1.82
CA THR A 192 3.98 2.39 0.52
C THR A 192 2.82 3.37 0.60
N GLY A 193 1.71 2.98 1.23
CA GLY A 193 0.57 3.86 1.47
C GLY A 193 0.97 5.09 2.30
N VAL A 194 1.74 4.88 3.37
CA VAL A 194 2.25 5.99 4.23
C VAL A 194 3.19 6.92 3.46
N LEU A 195 4.05 6.39 2.58
CA LEU A 195 4.91 7.22 1.72
C LEU A 195 4.12 8.09 0.74
N VAL A 196 2.99 7.58 0.24
CA VAL A 196 2.13 8.28 -0.71
C VAL A 196 1.22 9.29 -0.02
N GLU A 197 0.63 8.91 1.11
CA GLU A 197 -0.37 9.72 1.82
C GLU A 197 0.25 10.74 2.79
N GLY A 198 1.48 10.47 3.25
CA GLY A 198 2.16 11.27 4.27
C GLY A 198 1.68 10.99 5.69
N ASP A 199 0.67 10.15 5.88
CA ASP A 199 0.06 9.77 7.15
C ASP A 199 -0.36 8.31 7.14
N GLY A 200 -0.47 7.69 8.33
CA GLY A 200 -0.88 6.30 8.49
C GLY A 200 -0.09 5.55 9.55
N CYS A 201 -0.29 4.23 9.61
CA CYS A 201 0.42 3.34 10.52
C CYS A 201 0.85 2.06 9.80
N PRO A 202 2.15 1.76 9.68
CA PRO A 202 2.63 0.49 9.14
C PRO A 202 2.35 -0.64 10.14
N VAL A 203 1.16 -1.22 10.03
CA VAL A 203 0.63 -2.18 11.02
C VAL A 203 1.39 -3.51 11.03
N ASP A 204 2.08 -3.84 9.96
CA ASP A 204 2.95 -5.03 9.87
C ASP A 204 4.20 -4.95 10.77
N ARG A 205 4.42 -3.81 11.46
CA ARG A 205 5.51 -3.59 12.42
C ARG A 205 4.99 -3.35 13.85
N VAL A 206 3.69 -3.38 14.04
CA VAL A 206 3.08 -3.32 15.38
C VAL A 206 3.19 -4.70 16.05
N ILE A 207 3.52 -4.73 17.34
CA ILE A 207 3.50 -5.97 18.13
C ILE A 207 2.07 -6.53 18.14
N SER A 208 1.94 -7.85 17.96
CA SER A 208 0.66 -8.53 17.75
C SER A 208 -0.44 -8.13 18.75
N ASP A 209 -0.12 -8.03 20.04
CA ASP A 209 -1.08 -7.68 21.10
C ASP A 209 -1.69 -6.28 20.92
N PHE A 210 -1.01 -5.40 20.21
CA PHE A 210 -1.41 -4.01 20.00
C PHE A 210 -1.94 -3.75 18.57
N LEU A 211 -1.90 -4.76 17.69
CA LEU A 211 -2.25 -4.60 16.27
C LEU A 211 -3.68 -4.07 16.09
N ASN A 212 -4.66 -4.71 16.74
CA ASN A 212 -6.06 -4.29 16.65
C ASN A 212 -6.25 -2.88 17.23
N GLY A 213 -5.55 -2.54 18.32
CA GLY A 213 -5.59 -1.22 18.95
C GLY A 213 -5.02 -0.14 18.04
N ALA A 214 -3.88 -0.39 17.41
CA ALA A 214 -3.28 0.53 16.44
C ALA A 214 -4.21 0.82 15.27
N VAL A 215 -4.89 -0.20 14.74
CA VAL A 215 -5.88 -0.04 13.67
C VAL A 215 -7.12 0.71 14.15
N GLU A 216 -7.67 0.35 15.31
CA GLU A 216 -8.82 1.07 15.91
C GLU A 216 -8.49 2.55 16.11
N LYS A 217 -7.34 2.86 16.71
CA LYS A 217 -6.85 4.22 16.92
C LYS A 217 -6.70 5.00 15.60
N LEU A 218 -6.14 4.37 14.57
CA LEU A 218 -6.00 4.97 13.25
C LEU A 218 -7.35 5.31 12.64
N VAL A 219 -8.33 4.40 12.70
CA VAL A 219 -9.70 4.64 12.22
C VAL A 219 -10.38 5.73 13.04
N MET A 220 -10.24 5.72 14.38
CA MET A 220 -10.82 6.74 15.27
C MET A 220 -10.29 8.14 14.97
N ALA A 221 -9.00 8.28 14.66
CA ALA A 221 -8.41 9.56 14.29
C ALA A 221 -9.03 10.17 13.02
N HIS A 222 -9.51 9.31 12.11
CA HIS A 222 -10.07 9.72 10.82
C HIS A 222 -11.60 9.57 10.70
N GLN A 223 -12.29 9.07 11.73
CA GLN A 223 -13.73 8.82 11.67
C GLN A 223 -14.61 10.07 11.49
N HIS A 224 -14.01 11.27 11.50
CA HIS A 224 -14.70 12.51 11.17
C HIS A 224 -15.05 12.57 9.67
N HIS A 225 -14.34 11.85 8.80
CA HIS A 225 -14.73 11.68 7.40
C HIS A 225 -15.96 10.79 7.23
N GLU A 226 -16.70 10.98 6.14
CA GLU A 226 -17.90 10.17 5.84
C GLU A 226 -17.56 8.76 5.38
N ILE A 227 -16.48 8.59 4.62
CA ILE A 227 -16.05 7.31 4.02
C ILE A 227 -14.56 7.11 4.23
N LEU A 228 -14.18 5.99 4.81
CA LEU A 228 -12.80 5.57 4.92
C LEU A 228 -12.52 4.39 4.00
N LEU A 229 -11.51 4.50 3.15
CA LEU A 229 -10.97 3.43 2.32
C LEU A 229 -9.68 2.92 2.97
N ILE A 230 -9.75 1.80 3.67
CA ILE A 230 -8.67 1.24 4.48
C ILE A 230 -7.84 0.29 3.64
N GLU A 231 -6.54 0.54 3.57
CA GLU A 231 -5.59 -0.34 2.91
C GLU A 231 -5.49 -1.68 3.63
N GLY A 232 -5.86 -2.78 2.97
CA GLY A 232 -5.66 -4.12 3.49
C GLY A 232 -4.24 -4.66 3.24
N GLN A 233 -3.79 -5.54 4.12
CA GLN A 233 -2.50 -6.21 4.01
C GLN A 233 -2.62 -7.72 4.19
N GLY A 234 -1.65 -8.47 3.63
CA GLY A 234 -1.67 -9.92 3.67
C GLY A 234 -2.91 -10.51 2.97
N PHE A 235 -3.33 -11.69 3.40
CA PHE A 235 -4.65 -12.26 3.17
C PHE A 235 -4.97 -13.30 4.25
N ILE A 236 -6.26 -13.62 4.41
CA ILE A 236 -6.78 -14.29 5.61
C ILE A 236 -6.21 -15.68 5.83
N THR A 237 -5.87 -16.40 4.76
CA THR A 237 -5.26 -17.75 4.83
C THR A 237 -3.77 -17.74 4.46
N HIS A 238 -3.11 -16.56 4.46
CA HIS A 238 -1.68 -16.48 4.11
C HIS A 238 -0.81 -17.17 5.14
N PRO A 239 0.04 -18.15 4.74
CA PRO A 239 0.87 -18.90 5.68
C PRO A 239 1.81 -18.04 6.55
N ARG A 240 2.18 -16.85 6.06
CA ARG A 240 3.11 -15.93 6.75
C ARG A 240 2.44 -14.70 7.34
N TYR A 241 1.34 -14.19 6.75
CA TYR A 241 0.85 -12.83 7.00
C TYR A 241 -0.62 -12.74 7.37
N SER A 242 -1.30 -13.88 7.62
CA SER A 242 -2.71 -13.90 8.06
C SER A 242 -2.99 -13.09 9.33
N PRO A 243 -2.09 -13.02 10.35
CA PRO A 243 -2.36 -12.23 11.55
C PRO A 243 -2.59 -10.74 11.27
N VAL A 244 -1.85 -10.16 10.30
CA VAL A 244 -2.02 -8.73 9.93
C VAL A 244 -3.42 -8.49 9.34
N THR A 245 -3.90 -9.40 8.49
CA THR A 245 -5.25 -9.31 7.92
C THR A 245 -6.33 -9.39 8.99
N LEU A 246 -6.20 -10.32 9.96
CA LEU A 246 -7.13 -10.45 11.09
C LEU A 246 -7.14 -9.20 11.96
N GLY A 247 -5.95 -8.66 12.25
CA GLY A 247 -5.81 -7.43 13.04
C GLY A 247 -6.49 -6.23 12.36
N LEU A 248 -6.38 -6.11 11.04
CA LEU A 248 -7.05 -5.07 10.27
C LEU A 248 -8.57 -5.24 10.33
N LEU A 249 -9.11 -6.41 9.99
CA LEU A 249 -10.54 -6.69 10.02
C LEU A 249 -11.17 -6.41 11.39
N HIS A 250 -10.53 -6.85 12.46
CA HIS A 250 -11.06 -6.72 13.81
C HIS A 250 -10.85 -5.32 14.40
N GLY A 251 -9.74 -4.66 14.07
CA GLY A 251 -9.47 -3.29 14.50
C GLY A 251 -10.35 -2.26 13.77
N ALA A 252 -10.50 -2.41 12.45
CA ALA A 252 -11.29 -1.48 11.64
C ALA A 252 -12.80 -1.75 11.67
N ARG A 253 -13.22 -3.01 11.84
CA ARG A 253 -14.63 -3.44 11.77
C ARG A 253 -15.35 -2.84 10.56
N PRO A 254 -14.88 -3.10 9.32
CA PRO A 254 -15.41 -2.51 8.11
C PRO A 254 -16.84 -3.01 7.84
N GLN A 255 -17.72 -2.17 7.30
CA GLN A 255 -19.04 -2.58 6.84
C GLN A 255 -19.02 -3.17 5.43
N GLY A 256 -18.02 -2.77 4.62
CA GLY A 256 -17.84 -3.28 3.27
C GLY A 256 -16.41 -3.71 3.00
N LEU A 257 -16.27 -4.74 2.18
CA LEU A 257 -14.98 -5.26 1.74
C LEU A 257 -14.88 -5.17 0.21
N ILE A 258 -13.70 -4.80 -0.29
CA ILE A 258 -13.36 -4.97 -1.70
C ILE A 258 -12.29 -6.07 -1.78
N LEU A 259 -12.65 -7.22 -2.34
CA LEU A 259 -11.75 -8.37 -2.45
C LEU A 259 -10.85 -8.22 -3.70
N CYS A 260 -9.56 -8.11 -3.48
CA CYS A 260 -8.56 -7.90 -4.53
C CYS A 260 -7.86 -9.21 -4.89
N TYR A 261 -7.64 -9.42 -6.19
CA TYR A 261 -6.88 -10.57 -6.69
C TYR A 261 -6.08 -10.22 -7.95
N GLU A 262 -5.09 -11.05 -8.26
CA GLU A 262 -4.38 -10.98 -9.53
C GLU A 262 -4.81 -12.15 -10.41
N ALA A 263 -5.42 -11.85 -11.54
CA ALA A 263 -5.85 -12.84 -12.50
C ALA A 263 -4.67 -13.64 -13.07
N ALA A 264 -4.90 -14.91 -13.39
CA ALA A 264 -3.89 -15.86 -13.87
C ALA A 264 -2.75 -16.19 -12.88
N ARG A 265 -2.87 -15.82 -11.60
CA ARG A 265 -1.92 -16.25 -10.57
C ARG A 265 -2.42 -17.53 -9.88
N PRO A 266 -1.74 -18.67 -10.02
CA PRO A 266 -2.23 -19.94 -9.46
C PRO A 266 -1.74 -20.22 -8.03
N HIS A 267 -0.64 -19.58 -7.60
CA HIS A 267 0.01 -19.84 -6.32
C HIS A 267 0.31 -18.56 -5.56
N VAL A 268 0.47 -18.69 -4.25
CA VAL A 268 0.88 -17.60 -3.37
C VAL A 268 2.24 -17.05 -3.81
N LEU A 269 2.36 -15.74 -3.92
CA LEU A 269 3.56 -15.06 -4.37
C LEU A 269 4.77 -15.44 -3.49
N GLY A 270 5.80 -16.00 -4.14
CA GLY A 270 7.01 -16.49 -3.44
C GLY A 270 6.81 -17.79 -2.64
N MET A 271 5.72 -18.54 -2.91
CA MET A 271 5.41 -19.83 -2.29
C MET A 271 4.80 -20.79 -3.33
N PRO A 272 5.58 -21.31 -4.31
CA PRO A 272 5.05 -22.09 -5.44
C PRO A 272 4.37 -23.41 -5.03
N GLY A 273 4.61 -23.90 -3.81
CA GLY A 273 3.93 -25.07 -3.26
C GLY A 273 2.55 -24.78 -2.63
N VAL A 274 2.14 -23.50 -2.54
CA VAL A 274 0.87 -23.12 -1.91
C VAL A 274 -0.08 -22.56 -2.97
N LYS A 275 -1.16 -23.28 -3.24
CA LYS A 275 -2.21 -22.83 -4.16
C LYS A 275 -3.04 -21.72 -3.52
N LEU A 276 -3.52 -20.81 -4.34
CA LEU A 276 -4.49 -19.80 -3.94
C LEU A 276 -5.89 -20.43 -3.80
N SER A 277 -6.60 -20.04 -2.74
CA SER A 277 -8.01 -20.44 -2.56
C SER A 277 -8.90 -19.76 -3.60
N PRO A 278 -10.02 -20.40 -4.01
CA PRO A 278 -11.03 -19.77 -4.85
C PRO A 278 -11.57 -18.46 -4.22
N LEU A 279 -11.97 -17.51 -5.08
CA LEU A 279 -12.50 -16.23 -4.61
C LEU A 279 -13.80 -16.38 -3.81
N SER A 280 -14.65 -17.34 -4.17
CA SER A 280 -15.90 -17.68 -3.45
C SER A 280 -15.65 -18.17 -2.04
N GLU A 281 -14.64 -19.02 -1.84
CA GLU A 281 -14.23 -19.46 -0.49
C GLU A 281 -13.68 -18.30 0.34
N LEU A 282 -12.79 -17.49 -0.26
CA LEU A 282 -12.22 -16.32 0.43
C LEU A 282 -13.30 -15.31 0.80
N ARG A 283 -14.26 -15.06 -0.09
CA ARG A 283 -15.41 -14.21 0.22
C ARG A 283 -16.12 -14.70 1.47
N THR A 284 -16.47 -15.99 1.52
CA THR A 284 -17.15 -16.59 2.67
C THR A 284 -16.34 -16.44 3.95
N LEU A 285 -15.02 -16.71 3.90
CA LEU A 285 -14.14 -16.57 5.06
C LEU A 285 -14.07 -15.11 5.55
N TYR A 286 -13.86 -14.16 4.65
CA TYR A 286 -13.79 -12.74 5.02
C TYR A 286 -15.10 -12.24 5.62
N GLU A 287 -16.23 -12.56 5.00
CA GLU A 287 -17.56 -12.17 5.52
C GLU A 287 -17.86 -12.83 6.87
N THR A 288 -17.53 -14.10 7.05
CA THR A 288 -17.76 -14.84 8.32
C THR A 288 -16.92 -14.25 9.45
N ILE A 289 -15.61 -14.10 9.22
CA ILE A 289 -14.67 -13.62 10.25
C ILE A 289 -14.89 -12.14 10.55
N GLY A 290 -15.07 -11.31 9.53
CA GLY A 290 -15.36 -9.89 9.71
C GLY A 290 -16.67 -9.66 10.45
N SER A 291 -17.72 -10.44 10.12
CA SER A 291 -19.03 -10.31 10.76
C SER A 291 -19.09 -10.84 12.20
N ALA A 292 -18.02 -11.51 12.69
CA ALA A 292 -17.96 -11.91 14.10
C ALA A 292 -18.01 -10.71 15.07
N LEU A 293 -17.54 -9.52 14.65
CA LEU A 293 -17.57 -8.32 15.48
C LEU A 293 -18.60 -7.28 15.02
N ALA A 294 -18.83 -7.16 13.72
CA ALA A 294 -19.80 -6.23 13.14
C ALA A 294 -20.19 -6.69 11.73
N PRO A 295 -21.46 -6.55 11.32
CA PRO A 295 -21.89 -6.97 9.99
C PRO A 295 -21.00 -6.39 8.89
N THR A 296 -20.40 -7.27 8.09
CA THR A 296 -19.57 -6.92 6.94
C THR A 296 -19.89 -7.79 5.74
N ARG A 297 -19.65 -7.29 4.54
CA ARG A 297 -19.85 -8.04 3.29
C ARG A 297 -18.90 -7.57 2.20
N VAL A 298 -18.60 -8.46 1.26
CA VAL A 298 -17.90 -8.11 0.02
C VAL A 298 -18.86 -7.37 -0.91
N ILE A 299 -18.51 -6.14 -1.27
CA ILE A 299 -19.33 -5.26 -2.12
C ILE A 299 -18.80 -5.12 -3.54
N GLY A 300 -17.59 -5.59 -3.79
CA GLY A 300 -16.95 -5.52 -5.10
C GLY A 300 -15.61 -6.25 -5.13
N ILE A 301 -15.10 -6.44 -6.34
CA ILE A 301 -13.86 -7.13 -6.61
C ILE A 301 -12.88 -6.18 -7.33
N GLY A 302 -11.69 -6.00 -6.77
CA GLY A 302 -10.56 -5.34 -7.43
C GLY A 302 -9.71 -6.37 -8.16
N MET A 303 -9.75 -6.38 -9.48
CA MET A 303 -8.96 -7.30 -10.31
C MET A 303 -7.66 -6.61 -10.74
N SER A 304 -6.54 -7.31 -10.65
CA SER A 304 -5.31 -6.95 -11.38
C SER A 304 -5.19 -7.87 -12.58
N SER A 305 -5.35 -7.31 -13.77
CA SER A 305 -5.29 -8.06 -15.03
C SER A 305 -3.99 -7.85 -15.82
N ARG A 306 -2.92 -7.40 -15.14
CA ARG A 306 -1.64 -7.06 -15.78
C ARG A 306 -0.98 -8.22 -16.55
N LEU A 307 -1.31 -9.47 -16.21
CA LEU A 307 -0.79 -10.67 -16.85
C LEU A 307 -1.67 -11.13 -18.04
N LEU A 308 -2.78 -10.46 -18.30
CA LEU A 308 -3.75 -10.84 -19.32
C LEU A 308 -3.75 -9.87 -20.51
N SER A 309 -4.11 -10.39 -21.68
CA SER A 309 -4.51 -9.57 -22.83
C SER A 309 -5.79 -8.76 -22.48
N ALA A 310 -6.15 -7.77 -23.28
CA ALA A 310 -7.38 -7.01 -23.07
C ALA A 310 -8.63 -7.91 -23.11
N ASP A 311 -8.70 -8.80 -24.10
CA ASP A 311 -9.84 -9.71 -24.28
C ASP A 311 -9.94 -10.76 -23.19
N ASP A 312 -8.79 -11.31 -22.72
CA ASP A 312 -8.76 -12.25 -21.60
C ASP A 312 -9.15 -11.57 -20.30
N ALA A 313 -8.73 -10.32 -20.10
CA ALA A 313 -9.10 -9.54 -18.94
C ALA A 313 -10.62 -9.31 -18.86
N GLU A 314 -11.26 -8.99 -19.99
CA GLU A 314 -12.71 -8.82 -20.01
C GLU A 314 -13.45 -10.14 -19.81
N ARG A 315 -13.00 -11.25 -20.43
CA ARG A 315 -13.57 -12.58 -20.15
C ARG A 315 -13.46 -12.97 -18.67
N GLU A 316 -12.32 -12.73 -18.07
CA GLU A 316 -12.11 -13.02 -16.64
C GLU A 316 -12.99 -12.15 -15.74
N ARG A 317 -13.12 -10.87 -16.09
CA ARG A 317 -13.99 -9.90 -15.37
C ARG A 317 -15.44 -10.39 -15.36
N GLU A 318 -15.98 -10.74 -16.53
CA GLU A 318 -17.36 -11.24 -16.64
C GLU A 318 -17.55 -12.60 -15.93
N ARG A 319 -16.56 -13.50 -16.03
CA ARG A 319 -16.58 -14.78 -15.31
C ARG A 319 -16.72 -14.57 -13.79
N VAL A 320 -15.88 -13.70 -13.21
CA VAL A 320 -15.89 -13.45 -11.76
C VAL A 320 -17.14 -12.68 -11.34
N ARG A 321 -17.63 -11.76 -12.18
CA ARG A 321 -18.89 -11.05 -11.96
C ARG A 321 -20.08 -12.02 -11.90
N ALA A 322 -20.15 -12.97 -12.82
CA ALA A 322 -21.18 -14.01 -12.84
C ALA A 322 -21.08 -14.95 -11.63
N GLU A 323 -19.85 -15.33 -11.21
CA GLU A 323 -19.59 -16.20 -10.06
C GLU A 323 -20.01 -15.56 -8.74
N LEU A 324 -19.64 -14.27 -8.54
CA LEU A 324 -19.75 -13.63 -7.23
C LEU A 324 -20.94 -12.65 -7.11
N GLY A 325 -21.56 -12.26 -8.22
CA GLY A 325 -22.75 -11.39 -8.22
C GLY A 325 -22.47 -9.96 -7.73
N VAL A 326 -21.22 -9.49 -7.81
CA VAL A 326 -20.80 -8.14 -7.40
C VAL A 326 -19.99 -7.47 -8.52
N PRO A 327 -19.87 -6.12 -8.53
CA PRO A 327 -19.02 -5.41 -9.49
C PRO A 327 -17.57 -5.90 -9.48
N VAL A 328 -16.96 -6.00 -10.66
CA VAL A 328 -15.56 -6.40 -10.84
C VAL A 328 -14.88 -5.40 -11.76
N CYS A 329 -13.79 -4.79 -11.33
CA CYS A 329 -12.99 -3.95 -12.21
C CYS A 329 -11.49 -4.00 -11.92
N ASP A 330 -10.71 -3.81 -12.96
CA ASP A 330 -9.31 -3.41 -12.87
C ASP A 330 -9.28 -1.88 -12.90
N VAL A 331 -8.88 -1.26 -11.79
CA VAL A 331 -8.93 0.20 -11.64
C VAL A 331 -8.05 0.96 -12.64
N PHE A 332 -7.07 0.29 -13.27
CA PHE A 332 -6.24 0.88 -14.32
C PHE A 332 -6.82 0.73 -15.71
N ARG A 333 -7.54 -0.38 -16.00
CA ARG A 333 -8.14 -0.62 -17.32
C ARG A 333 -9.53 -0.03 -17.44
N HIS A 334 -10.36 -0.21 -16.41
CA HIS A 334 -11.79 0.12 -16.43
C HIS A 334 -12.12 1.37 -15.64
N GLY A 335 -11.16 1.87 -14.82
CA GLY A 335 -11.44 2.88 -13.80
C GLY A 335 -12.11 2.30 -12.55
N PRO A 336 -12.25 3.10 -11.48
CA PRO A 336 -12.82 2.67 -10.21
C PRO A 336 -14.35 2.83 -10.12
N GLU A 337 -15.03 3.27 -11.17
CA GLU A 337 -16.42 3.76 -11.16
C GLU A 337 -17.42 2.76 -10.59
N GLU A 338 -17.33 1.48 -10.95
CA GLU A 338 -18.24 0.45 -10.46
C GLU A 338 -18.04 0.19 -8.95
N LEU A 339 -16.79 0.25 -8.47
CA LEU A 339 -16.49 0.12 -7.04
C LEU A 339 -16.96 1.35 -6.26
N VAL A 340 -16.82 2.54 -6.83
CA VAL A 340 -17.37 3.77 -6.26
C VAL A 340 -18.88 3.66 -6.11
N ALA A 341 -19.58 3.20 -7.16
CA ALA A 341 -21.03 3.00 -7.11
C ALA A 341 -21.44 1.98 -6.03
N ALA A 342 -20.66 0.89 -5.86
CA ALA A 342 -20.90 -0.10 -4.82
C ALA A 342 -20.71 0.47 -3.40
N VAL A 343 -19.70 1.31 -3.18
CA VAL A 343 -19.48 2.02 -1.91
C VAL A 343 -20.65 2.96 -1.59
N LEU A 344 -21.08 3.76 -2.55
CA LEU A 344 -22.18 4.70 -2.37
C LEU A 344 -23.53 3.97 -2.15
N LYS A 345 -23.74 2.86 -2.84
CA LYS A 345 -24.92 2.00 -2.61
C LYS A 345 -24.95 1.50 -1.16
N LEU A 346 -23.83 0.96 -0.66
CA LEU A 346 -23.73 0.50 0.73
C LEU A 346 -23.99 1.65 1.71
N GLN A 347 -23.43 2.85 1.46
CA GLN A 347 -23.65 4.03 2.30
C GLN A 347 -25.15 4.39 2.37
N HIS A 348 -25.83 4.40 1.23
CA HIS A 348 -27.26 4.68 1.15
C HIS A 348 -28.09 3.64 1.90
N GLU A 349 -27.83 2.36 1.74
CA GLU A 349 -28.52 1.27 2.44
C GLU A 349 -28.39 1.40 3.97
N LEU A 350 -27.17 1.70 4.45
CA LEU A 350 -26.92 1.86 5.90
C LEU A 350 -27.53 3.16 6.48
N ARG A 351 -27.73 4.18 5.66
CA ARG A 351 -28.42 5.42 6.07
C ARG A 351 -29.94 5.22 6.10
N GLY A 352 -30.49 4.43 5.18
CA GLY A 352 -31.93 4.14 5.10
C GLY A 352 -32.44 3.08 6.07
N ALA A 353 -31.55 2.30 6.68
CA ALA A 353 -31.88 1.30 7.68
C ALA A 353 -32.00 1.85 9.12
N LYS A 354 -31.82 3.15 9.30
CA LYS A 354 -32.02 3.91 10.55
C LYS A 354 -33.38 4.60 10.56
#